data_173e15fe9689c055cd14b490ae4fbcee
#
_entry.id   173e15fe9689c055cd14b490ae4fbcee
#
_cell.length_a   1.000
_cell.length_b   1.000
_cell.length_c   1.000
_cell.angle_alpha   90.00
_cell.angle_beta   90.00
_cell.angle_gamma   90.00
#
_symmetry.space_group_name_H-M   'P 1'
#
loop_
_entity.id
_entity.type
_entity.pdbx_description
1 polymer ?
#
loop_
_entity_poly.entity_id
_entity_poly.type
_entity_poly.pdbx_seq_one_letter_code
_entity_poly.pdbx_strand_id
1 'polypeptide(L)'
;MTLGDGYITDIGYTSDFYSEMAPGHLAFSTLVTGRDPGGALRPARVLELGFGQGFGLALLAAANPDIAFEGCDFNAAHVAHASDLIETAGLANLSVAEASFEVVAAQAGDSNADIVLLHGILSWVAKEAEDAILAILRRRLRRNGVLYLSYNCLPGWAPLVPIRQLIIDIKRRHEGNSQSQIAAALDLLALLKQGDATYFACNPVAGAHVDAMLGQDRVYLAHEYLSEHWRLFQFSDVAARLGEADGLGYIASATLTENFNQFAVPANLQPLIAQTGDPILRETLRDVAANKNFRRDIFGRGGKILSKAERRELLGRMRFAPVVPRRRQVFKFRGPLNELIGRDDFYSPIADLLTERFATFDELLALPIFGEHAVDRLVECLALLIHSGQVVPLIIQPTMDPEPARRFNRMIVDRARGGRLYGYLASPIAGTGIRVDDFGLLTLAAIFDGEADTLLAAARHGLSIITALGRRPLDDGRALTEDDEAIEFLSARMRPVIVDDIPLWRRLGML
;
A
#
# COMPACT_ATOMS: atom_id res chain seq x y z
N MET A 1 -22.86 -11.38 20.11
CA MET A 1 -22.44 -10.07 19.58
C MET A 1 -22.97 -10.00 18.17
N THR A 2 -23.70 -8.94 17.84
CA THR A 2 -24.13 -8.68 16.44
C THR A 2 -22.91 -8.32 15.61
N LEU A 3 -22.84 -8.81 14.37
CA LEU A 3 -21.86 -8.39 13.38
C LEU A 3 -21.93 -6.86 13.27
N GLY A 4 -20.85 -6.17 13.67
CA GLY A 4 -20.78 -4.70 13.68
C GLY A 4 -20.61 -4.05 15.06
N ASP A 5 -20.75 -4.79 16.16
CA ASP A 5 -20.55 -4.24 17.51
C ASP A 5 -19.13 -3.67 17.67
N GLY A 6 -19.05 -2.34 17.86
CA GLY A 6 -17.78 -1.62 18.07
C GLY A 6 -17.09 -1.12 16.80
N TYR A 7 -17.53 -1.49 15.60
CA TYR A 7 -16.99 -1.00 14.33
C TYR A 7 -17.79 0.19 13.78
N ILE A 8 -17.16 1.02 12.95
CA ILE A 8 -17.82 2.11 12.25
C ILE A 8 -18.40 1.58 10.95
N THR A 9 -19.75 1.59 10.84
CA THR A 9 -20.47 1.04 9.68
C THR A 9 -21.43 2.05 9.03
N ASP A 10 -21.62 3.22 9.65
CA ASP A 10 -22.53 4.28 9.18
C ASP A 10 -21.93 5.20 8.11
N ILE A 11 -20.62 5.10 7.87
CA ILE A 11 -19.88 5.83 6.83
C ILE A 11 -18.99 4.87 6.05
N GLY A 12 -18.92 5.09 4.70
CA GLY A 12 -18.07 4.27 3.83
C GLY A 12 -16.60 4.47 4.10
N TYR A 13 -15.83 3.38 4.01
CA TYR A 13 -14.36 3.43 4.10
C TYR A 13 -13.74 3.94 2.80
N THR A 14 -12.50 4.45 2.87
CA THR A 14 -11.74 4.88 1.69
C THR A 14 -11.37 3.69 0.79
N SER A 15 -11.30 3.93 -0.53
CA SER A 15 -10.84 2.93 -1.50
C SER A 15 -9.37 3.20 -1.82
N ASP A 16 -8.47 2.44 -1.23
CA ASP A 16 -7.03 2.64 -1.38
C ASP A 16 -6.33 1.39 -1.91
N PHE A 17 -5.09 1.55 -2.40
CA PHE A 17 -4.22 0.48 -2.84
C PHE A 17 -2.84 0.62 -2.22
N TYR A 18 -2.31 -0.48 -1.70
CA TYR A 18 -1.00 -0.56 -1.07
C TYR A 18 -0.09 -1.45 -1.89
N SER A 19 0.88 -0.84 -2.57
CA SER A 19 1.83 -1.54 -3.46
C SER A 19 2.67 -2.58 -2.74
N GLU A 20 2.86 -2.44 -1.44
CA GLU A 20 3.57 -3.39 -0.57
C GLU A 20 2.89 -4.77 -0.49
N MET A 21 1.59 -4.85 -0.82
CA MET A 21 0.82 -6.09 -0.85
C MET A 21 1.03 -6.87 -2.15
N ALA A 22 1.63 -6.26 -3.18
CA ALA A 22 1.88 -6.92 -4.45
C ALA A 22 2.89 -8.08 -4.31
N PRO A 23 2.65 -9.25 -4.96
CA PRO A 23 3.51 -10.41 -4.85
C PRO A 23 4.99 -10.13 -5.16
N GLY A 24 5.28 -9.34 -6.20
CA GLY A 24 6.65 -8.95 -6.56
C GLY A 24 7.35 -8.15 -5.47
N HIS A 25 6.63 -7.24 -4.81
CA HIS A 25 7.15 -6.46 -3.70
C HIS A 25 7.48 -7.36 -2.48
N LEU A 26 6.58 -8.28 -2.13
CA LEU A 26 6.79 -9.23 -1.03
C LEU A 26 7.99 -10.16 -1.30
N ALA A 27 8.09 -10.69 -2.54
CA ALA A 27 9.22 -11.52 -2.94
C ALA A 27 10.56 -10.76 -2.86
N PHE A 28 10.61 -9.53 -3.36
CA PHE A 28 11.84 -8.72 -3.28
C PHE A 28 12.19 -8.37 -1.83
N SER A 29 11.23 -7.98 -1.00
CA SER A 29 11.45 -7.67 0.42
C SER A 29 12.08 -8.84 1.19
N THR A 30 11.65 -10.08 0.92
CA THR A 30 12.23 -11.26 1.54
C THR A 30 13.66 -11.53 1.07
N LEU A 31 13.95 -11.32 -0.22
CA LEU A 31 15.30 -11.46 -0.77
C LEU A 31 16.26 -10.39 -0.27
N VAL A 32 15.77 -9.19 0.03
CA VAL A 32 16.57 -8.11 0.66
C VAL A 32 17.21 -8.60 1.95
N THR A 33 16.46 -9.32 2.79
CA THR A 33 16.94 -9.85 4.07
C THR A 33 17.66 -11.20 3.97
N GLY A 34 17.82 -11.75 2.77
CA GLY A 34 18.46 -13.04 2.56
C GLY A 34 17.59 -14.24 2.97
N ARG A 35 16.26 -14.08 2.95
CA ARG A 35 15.31 -15.15 3.21
C ARG A 35 14.71 -15.68 1.91
N ASP A 36 14.29 -16.93 1.93
CA ASP A 36 13.59 -17.55 0.80
C ASP A 36 12.18 -16.91 0.67
N PRO A 37 11.85 -16.33 -0.48
CA PRO A 37 10.52 -15.76 -0.73
C PRO A 37 9.42 -16.83 -0.84
N GLY A 38 9.79 -18.10 -0.91
CA GLY A 38 8.86 -19.21 -0.95
C GLY A 38 7.76 -19.04 -2.00
N GLY A 39 6.51 -19.13 -1.55
CA GLY A 39 5.34 -18.96 -2.41
C GLY A 39 5.19 -17.59 -3.05
N ALA A 40 5.79 -16.53 -2.48
CA ALA A 40 5.63 -15.17 -3.02
C ALA A 40 6.34 -14.97 -4.38
N LEU A 41 7.35 -15.77 -4.71
CA LEU A 41 8.07 -15.64 -5.99
C LEU A 41 7.22 -16.07 -7.19
N ARG A 42 6.35 -17.08 -7.01
CA ARG A 42 5.41 -17.61 -8.01
C ARG A 42 4.13 -18.06 -7.33
N PRO A 43 3.32 -17.12 -6.83
CA PRO A 43 2.11 -17.51 -6.12
C PRO A 43 1.07 -18.06 -7.08
N ALA A 44 0.38 -19.12 -6.65
CA ALA A 44 -0.80 -19.63 -7.33
C ALA A 44 -2.08 -19.12 -6.66
N ARG A 45 -2.01 -18.76 -5.36
CA ARG A 45 -3.18 -18.34 -4.57
C ARG A 45 -2.82 -17.29 -3.54
N VAL A 46 -3.65 -16.24 -3.48
CA VAL A 46 -3.59 -15.15 -2.50
C VAL A 46 -4.91 -15.08 -1.76
N LEU A 47 -4.86 -14.96 -0.44
CA LEU A 47 -6.01 -14.75 0.43
C LEU A 47 -5.88 -13.41 1.15
N GLU A 48 -6.88 -12.54 1.04
CA GLU A 48 -6.95 -11.29 1.81
C GLU A 48 -8.05 -11.36 2.89
N LEU A 49 -7.68 -11.06 4.12
CA LEU A 49 -8.57 -11.04 5.27
C LEU A 49 -8.91 -9.58 5.62
N GLY A 50 -10.19 -9.20 5.49
CA GLY A 50 -10.65 -7.83 5.71
C GLY A 50 -10.24 -6.89 4.57
N PHE A 51 -10.72 -7.17 3.36
CA PHE A 51 -10.33 -6.43 2.14
C PHE A 51 -10.95 -5.01 2.04
N GLY A 52 -11.81 -4.61 2.98
CA GLY A 52 -12.48 -3.31 2.97
C GLY A 52 -13.34 -3.14 1.71
N GLN A 53 -13.19 -2.01 0.99
CA GLN A 53 -13.91 -1.76 -0.27
C GLN A 53 -13.54 -2.72 -1.42
N GLY A 54 -12.50 -3.55 -1.26
CA GLY A 54 -12.07 -4.55 -2.24
C GLY A 54 -11.38 -4.00 -3.49
N PHE A 55 -11.16 -2.70 -3.58
CA PHE A 55 -10.49 -2.09 -4.73
C PHE A 55 -9.06 -2.63 -4.92
N GLY A 56 -8.26 -2.66 -3.85
CA GLY A 56 -6.89 -3.17 -3.89
C GLY A 56 -6.83 -4.63 -4.32
N LEU A 57 -7.70 -5.47 -3.78
CA LEU A 57 -7.79 -6.89 -4.11
C LEU A 57 -8.20 -7.11 -5.58
N ALA A 58 -9.22 -6.39 -6.06
CA ALA A 58 -9.68 -6.47 -7.44
C ALA A 58 -8.60 -5.97 -8.43
N LEU A 59 -7.87 -4.90 -8.09
CA LEU A 59 -6.75 -4.41 -8.86
C LEU A 59 -5.62 -5.44 -8.97
N LEU A 60 -5.25 -6.09 -7.84
CA LEU A 60 -4.23 -7.14 -7.85
C LEU A 60 -4.67 -8.35 -8.67
N ALA A 61 -5.94 -8.74 -8.60
CA ALA A 61 -6.50 -9.83 -9.41
C ALA A 61 -6.47 -9.49 -10.91
N ALA A 62 -6.86 -8.26 -11.27
CA ALA A 62 -6.79 -7.78 -12.66
C ALA A 62 -5.35 -7.74 -13.20
N ALA A 63 -4.38 -7.36 -12.36
CA ALA A 63 -2.97 -7.31 -12.71
C ALA A 63 -2.29 -8.68 -12.76
N ASN A 64 -2.90 -9.73 -12.20
CA ASN A 64 -2.30 -11.07 -12.07
C ASN A 64 -3.31 -12.16 -12.45
N PRO A 65 -3.67 -12.31 -13.72
CA PRO A 65 -4.75 -13.21 -14.15
C PRO A 65 -4.48 -14.70 -13.87
N ASP A 66 -3.22 -15.10 -13.75
CA ASP A 66 -2.81 -16.49 -13.46
C ASP A 66 -2.83 -16.84 -11.96
N ILE A 67 -3.12 -15.86 -11.08
CA ILE A 67 -3.17 -16.06 -9.63
C ILE A 67 -4.64 -16.08 -9.21
N ALA A 68 -5.04 -17.09 -8.43
CA ALA A 68 -6.35 -17.11 -7.81
C ALA A 68 -6.37 -16.21 -6.55
N PHE A 69 -7.29 -15.27 -6.50
CA PHE A 69 -7.50 -14.38 -5.35
C PHE A 69 -8.78 -14.75 -4.62
N GLU A 70 -8.69 -14.77 -3.31
CA GLU A 70 -9.83 -14.96 -2.41
C GLU A 70 -9.83 -13.83 -1.37
N GLY A 71 -11.00 -13.35 -0.97
CA GLY A 71 -11.12 -12.36 0.10
C GLY A 71 -12.35 -12.55 0.96
N CYS A 72 -12.28 -12.16 2.23
CA CYS A 72 -13.44 -12.05 3.10
C CYS A 72 -13.49 -10.69 3.79
N ASP A 73 -14.69 -10.18 3.97
CA ASP A 73 -14.99 -9.01 4.80
C ASP A 73 -16.35 -9.25 5.48
N PHE A 74 -16.52 -8.75 6.71
CA PHE A 74 -17.79 -8.91 7.42
C PHE A 74 -18.85 -7.88 7.00
N ASN A 75 -18.43 -6.79 6.35
CA ASN A 75 -19.32 -5.69 5.96
C ASN A 75 -19.94 -5.96 4.60
N ALA A 76 -21.28 -6.20 4.58
CA ALA A 76 -22.05 -6.45 3.37
C ALA A 76 -21.88 -5.36 2.30
N ALA A 77 -21.76 -4.07 2.70
CA ALA A 77 -21.56 -2.98 1.75
C ALA A 77 -20.19 -3.05 1.06
N HIS A 78 -19.14 -3.47 1.79
CA HIS A 78 -17.81 -3.72 1.21
C HIS A 78 -17.83 -4.86 0.22
N VAL A 79 -18.49 -5.96 0.58
CA VAL A 79 -18.62 -7.14 -0.30
C VAL A 79 -19.43 -6.80 -1.55
N ALA A 80 -20.54 -6.06 -1.41
CA ALA A 80 -21.34 -5.62 -2.56
C ALA A 80 -20.51 -4.73 -3.52
N HIS A 81 -19.71 -3.81 -2.98
CA HIS A 81 -18.83 -2.97 -3.79
C HIS A 81 -17.74 -3.79 -4.49
N ALA A 82 -17.09 -4.73 -3.79
CA ALA A 82 -16.09 -5.60 -4.39
C ALA A 82 -16.71 -6.50 -5.49
N SER A 83 -17.91 -7.03 -5.25
CA SER A 83 -18.66 -7.85 -6.24
C SER A 83 -19.00 -7.05 -7.50
N ASP A 84 -19.41 -5.79 -7.36
CA ASP A 84 -19.65 -4.88 -8.50
C ASP A 84 -18.35 -4.62 -9.30
N LEU A 85 -17.19 -4.47 -8.65
CA LEU A 85 -15.90 -4.38 -9.34
C LEU A 85 -15.57 -5.66 -10.11
N ILE A 86 -15.77 -6.83 -9.50
CA ILE A 86 -15.51 -8.15 -10.08
C ILE A 86 -16.38 -8.38 -11.32
N GLU A 87 -17.69 -8.17 -11.18
CA GLU A 87 -18.66 -8.39 -12.26
C GLU A 87 -18.43 -7.44 -13.43
N THR A 88 -18.26 -6.13 -13.15
CA THR A 88 -18.07 -5.11 -14.18
C THR A 88 -16.78 -5.33 -14.96
N ALA A 89 -15.68 -5.69 -14.28
CA ALA A 89 -14.39 -5.94 -14.95
C ALA A 89 -14.26 -7.39 -15.47
N GLY A 90 -15.18 -8.29 -15.13
CA GLY A 90 -15.15 -9.70 -15.54
C GLY A 90 -13.93 -10.45 -15.00
N LEU A 91 -13.65 -10.32 -13.70
CA LEU A 91 -12.51 -10.95 -13.03
C LEU A 91 -12.85 -12.38 -12.63
N ALA A 92 -12.47 -13.37 -13.46
CA ALA A 92 -12.78 -14.77 -13.21
C ALA A 92 -11.87 -15.41 -12.12
N ASN A 93 -10.77 -14.76 -11.77
CA ASN A 93 -9.77 -15.25 -10.82
C ASN A 93 -9.91 -14.66 -9.41
N LEU A 94 -11.00 -13.95 -9.12
CA LEU A 94 -11.28 -13.36 -7.81
C LEU A 94 -12.63 -13.81 -7.28
N SER A 95 -12.66 -14.31 -6.04
CA SER A 95 -13.86 -14.59 -5.28
C SER A 95 -13.85 -13.86 -3.93
N VAL A 96 -14.99 -13.29 -3.53
CA VAL A 96 -15.16 -12.59 -2.26
C VAL A 96 -16.35 -13.16 -1.49
N ALA A 97 -16.28 -13.12 -0.16
CA ALA A 97 -17.31 -13.61 0.73
C ALA A 97 -17.63 -12.61 1.83
N GLU A 98 -18.94 -12.45 2.12
CA GLU A 98 -19.41 -11.81 3.35
C GLU A 98 -19.28 -12.82 4.49
N ALA A 99 -18.24 -12.68 5.30
CA ALA A 99 -18.00 -13.59 6.41
C ALA A 99 -17.14 -12.92 7.49
N SER A 100 -17.43 -13.20 8.75
CA SER A 100 -16.53 -12.90 9.85
C SER A 100 -15.35 -13.88 9.86
N PHE A 101 -14.26 -13.51 10.53
CA PHE A 101 -13.07 -14.38 10.63
C PHE A 101 -13.39 -15.69 11.34
N GLU A 102 -14.32 -15.68 12.32
CA GLU A 102 -14.78 -16.88 13.02
C GLU A 102 -15.48 -17.85 12.07
N VAL A 103 -16.31 -17.35 11.16
CA VAL A 103 -16.98 -18.16 10.13
C VAL A 103 -15.96 -18.76 9.18
N VAL A 104 -15.00 -17.95 8.69
CA VAL A 104 -13.93 -18.43 7.80
C VAL A 104 -13.06 -19.47 8.51
N ALA A 105 -12.73 -19.26 9.80
CA ALA A 105 -11.95 -20.20 10.59
C ALA A 105 -12.68 -21.54 10.80
N ALA A 106 -14.02 -21.52 10.89
CA ALA A 106 -14.83 -22.73 11.08
C ALA A 106 -15.04 -23.50 9.77
N GLN A 107 -14.94 -22.87 8.62
CA GLN A 107 -15.11 -23.51 7.33
C GLN A 107 -13.95 -24.47 7.04
N ALA A 108 -14.29 -25.73 6.74
CA ALA A 108 -13.31 -26.71 6.26
C ALA A 108 -12.96 -26.37 4.81
N GLY A 109 -11.79 -25.77 4.58
CA GLY A 109 -11.27 -25.51 3.24
C GLY A 109 -9.81 -25.87 3.17
N ASP A 110 -9.45 -26.72 2.19
CA ASP A 110 -8.07 -27.18 1.95
C ASP A 110 -7.30 -26.28 0.97
N SER A 111 -7.84 -25.10 0.63
CA SER A 111 -7.16 -24.18 -0.28
C SER A 111 -6.01 -23.48 0.44
N ASN A 112 -4.81 -23.99 0.22
CA ASN A 112 -3.59 -23.42 0.80
C ASN A 112 -3.15 -22.18 0.01
N ALA A 113 -3.11 -21.02 0.69
CA ALA A 113 -2.62 -19.78 0.12
C ALA A 113 -1.08 -19.71 0.17
N ASP A 114 -0.49 -19.19 -0.89
CA ASP A 114 0.93 -18.85 -0.96
C ASP A 114 1.23 -17.56 -0.22
N ILE A 115 0.27 -16.64 -0.30
CA ILE A 115 0.32 -15.33 0.34
C ILE A 115 -1.00 -15.12 1.09
N VAL A 116 -0.91 -14.72 2.35
CA VAL A 116 -2.05 -14.17 3.10
C VAL A 116 -1.77 -12.69 3.37
N LEU A 117 -2.76 -11.87 3.08
CA LEU A 117 -2.71 -10.41 3.26
C LEU A 117 -3.65 -10.01 4.40
N LEU A 118 -3.12 -9.22 5.34
CA LEU A 118 -3.85 -8.68 6.47
C LEU A 118 -3.43 -7.22 6.69
N HIS A 119 -4.07 -6.29 5.95
CA HIS A 119 -3.72 -4.87 6.00
C HIS A 119 -4.71 -4.08 6.85
N GLY A 120 -4.18 -3.36 7.86
CA GLY A 120 -4.99 -2.46 8.70
C GLY A 120 -6.09 -3.16 9.51
N ILE A 121 -5.93 -4.42 9.89
CA ILE A 121 -6.95 -5.21 10.58
C ILE A 121 -6.58 -5.47 12.04
N LEU A 122 -5.35 -5.93 12.32
CA LEU A 122 -4.98 -6.44 13.63
C LEU A 122 -5.22 -5.44 14.78
N SER A 123 -5.02 -4.17 14.53
CA SER A 123 -5.22 -3.09 15.52
C SER A 123 -6.68 -2.77 15.82
N TRP A 124 -7.61 -3.28 14.99
CA TRP A 124 -9.01 -2.86 15.01
C TRP A 124 -9.98 -3.98 15.37
N VAL A 125 -9.49 -5.18 15.62
CA VAL A 125 -10.33 -6.36 15.87
C VAL A 125 -10.35 -6.74 17.33
N ALA A 126 -11.46 -7.37 17.75
CA ALA A 126 -11.59 -7.99 19.07
C ALA A 126 -10.64 -9.18 19.23
N LYS A 127 -10.43 -9.63 20.47
CA LYS A 127 -9.53 -10.75 20.75
C LYS A 127 -9.98 -12.05 20.08
N GLU A 128 -11.28 -12.29 20.03
CA GLU A 128 -11.91 -13.47 19.43
C GLU A 128 -11.64 -13.51 17.92
N ALA A 129 -11.75 -12.37 17.24
CA ALA A 129 -11.43 -12.24 15.82
C ALA A 129 -9.92 -12.43 15.55
N GLU A 130 -9.04 -11.94 16.44
CA GLU A 130 -7.59 -12.22 16.35
C GLU A 130 -7.31 -13.73 16.48
N ASP A 131 -7.94 -14.43 17.42
CA ASP A 131 -7.78 -15.87 17.59
C ASP A 131 -8.31 -16.65 16.38
N ALA A 132 -9.40 -16.18 15.76
CA ALA A 132 -9.91 -16.72 14.49
C ALA A 132 -8.92 -16.50 13.33
N ILE A 133 -8.30 -15.31 13.21
CA ILE A 133 -7.25 -15.03 12.23
C ILE A 133 -6.09 -16.03 12.40
N LEU A 134 -5.62 -16.26 13.62
CA LEU A 134 -4.57 -17.26 13.87
C LEU A 134 -4.99 -18.68 13.45
N ALA A 135 -6.25 -19.05 13.69
CA ALA A 135 -6.79 -20.34 13.24
C ALA A 135 -6.85 -20.44 11.70
N ILE A 136 -7.21 -19.36 11.00
CA ILE A 136 -7.17 -19.29 9.53
C ILE A 136 -5.73 -19.45 9.03
N LEU A 137 -4.77 -18.73 9.59
CA LEU A 137 -3.37 -18.83 9.20
C LEU A 137 -2.84 -20.26 9.33
N ARG A 138 -3.16 -20.97 10.43
CA ARG A 138 -2.77 -22.37 10.62
C ARG A 138 -3.24 -23.28 9.50
N ARG A 139 -4.45 -23.08 9.01
CA ARG A 139 -5.11 -23.94 8.02
C ARG A 139 -4.81 -23.53 6.60
N ARG A 140 -4.80 -22.23 6.33
CA ARG A 140 -4.82 -21.68 4.98
C ARG A 140 -3.45 -21.25 4.46
N LEU A 141 -2.52 -20.85 5.33
CA LEU A 141 -1.17 -20.51 4.88
C LEU A 141 -0.34 -21.77 4.72
N ARG A 142 0.12 -22.03 3.51
CA ARG A 142 0.91 -23.24 3.20
C ARG A 142 2.32 -23.15 3.81
N ARG A 143 3.01 -24.30 3.85
CA ARG A 143 4.46 -24.34 4.12
C ARG A 143 5.18 -23.50 3.07
N ASN A 144 6.16 -22.72 3.49
CA ASN A 144 6.86 -21.71 2.67
C ASN A 144 5.94 -20.60 2.12
N GLY A 145 4.74 -20.45 2.65
CA GLY A 145 3.89 -19.30 2.38
C GLY A 145 4.30 -18.07 3.22
N VAL A 146 3.92 -16.89 2.77
CA VAL A 146 4.19 -15.64 3.46
C VAL A 146 2.91 -14.96 3.91
N LEU A 147 2.96 -14.35 5.09
CA LEU A 147 1.93 -13.48 5.64
C LEU A 147 2.44 -12.04 5.56
N TYR A 148 1.71 -11.16 4.89
CA TYR A 148 1.83 -9.72 5.06
C TYR A 148 0.88 -9.26 6.15
N LEU A 149 1.38 -8.50 7.12
CA LEU A 149 0.63 -8.03 8.27
C LEU A 149 0.97 -6.59 8.57
N SER A 150 -0.05 -5.71 8.70
CA SER A 150 0.18 -4.35 9.18
C SER A 150 -0.61 -4.03 10.45
N TYR A 151 -0.02 -3.19 11.31
CA TYR A 151 -0.60 -2.83 12.59
C TYR A 151 0.00 -1.56 13.18
N ASN A 152 -0.78 -0.89 14.03
CA ASN A 152 -0.34 0.25 14.84
C ASN A 152 0.53 -0.25 15.99
N CYS A 153 1.70 0.37 16.19
CA CYS A 153 2.67 -0.12 17.15
C CYS A 153 3.20 0.95 18.12
N LEU A 154 3.71 0.44 19.22
CA LEU A 154 4.49 1.19 20.19
C LEU A 154 5.98 1.23 19.75
N PRO A 155 6.75 2.29 20.13
CA PRO A 155 6.35 3.37 21.07
C PRO A 155 5.64 4.56 20.41
N GLY A 156 5.63 4.70 19.10
CA GLY A 156 5.22 5.93 18.41
C GLY A 156 3.78 6.39 18.70
N TRP A 157 2.86 5.45 18.94
CA TRP A 157 1.49 5.74 19.35
C TRP A 157 1.31 6.05 20.84
N ALA A 158 2.30 5.81 21.69
CA ALA A 158 2.15 5.99 23.14
C ALA A 158 1.65 7.39 23.55
N PRO A 159 2.15 8.50 22.97
CA PRO A 159 1.67 9.85 23.33
C PRO A 159 0.23 10.12 22.86
N LEU A 160 -0.35 9.31 21.99
CA LEU A 160 -1.70 9.51 21.47
C LEU A 160 -2.76 8.70 22.21
N VAL A 161 -2.37 7.76 23.06
CA VAL A 161 -3.31 6.92 23.83
C VAL A 161 -4.30 7.75 24.64
N PRO A 162 -3.89 8.76 25.45
CA PRO A 162 -4.84 9.59 26.20
C PRO A 162 -5.74 10.45 25.29
N ILE A 163 -5.21 10.93 24.16
CA ILE A 163 -5.98 11.71 23.17
C ILE A 163 -7.08 10.83 22.57
N ARG A 164 -6.72 9.65 22.11
CA ARG A 164 -7.69 8.69 21.57
C ARG A 164 -8.74 8.29 22.62
N GLN A 165 -8.36 8.07 23.88
CA GLN A 165 -9.31 7.78 24.95
C GLN A 165 -10.29 8.94 25.16
N LEU A 166 -9.80 10.19 25.12
CA LEU A 166 -10.66 11.37 25.22
C LEU A 166 -11.68 11.42 24.07
N ILE A 167 -11.26 11.11 22.83
CA ILE A 167 -12.17 11.04 21.66
C ILE A 167 -13.28 10.01 21.91
N ILE A 168 -12.97 8.83 22.42
CA ILE A 168 -13.97 7.80 22.77
C ILE A 168 -14.91 8.28 23.88
N ASP A 169 -14.39 8.97 24.88
CA ASP A 169 -15.22 9.50 25.97
C ASP A 169 -16.18 10.60 25.49
N ILE A 170 -15.78 11.35 24.48
CA ILE A 170 -16.65 12.34 23.80
C ILE A 170 -17.69 11.59 22.95
N LYS A 171 -17.28 10.61 22.12
CA LYS A 171 -18.19 9.75 21.35
C LYS A 171 -19.35 9.23 22.22
N ARG A 172 -19.03 8.67 23.39
CA ARG A 172 -20.03 8.09 24.32
C ARG A 172 -21.01 9.10 24.90
N ARG A 173 -20.71 10.38 24.86
CA ARG A 173 -21.50 11.48 25.43
C ARG A 173 -22.17 12.36 24.39
N HIS A 174 -21.78 12.22 23.12
CA HIS A 174 -22.30 13.03 22.01
C HIS A 174 -23.28 12.17 21.20
N GLU A 175 -24.53 12.63 21.13
CA GLU A 175 -25.56 12.03 20.28
C GLU A 175 -25.32 12.38 18.81
N GLY A 176 -25.58 11.44 17.91
CA GLY A 176 -25.43 11.64 16.47
C GLY A 176 -24.64 10.56 15.77
N ASN A 177 -24.34 10.80 14.49
CA ASN A 177 -23.56 9.89 13.66
C ASN A 177 -22.03 10.06 13.87
N SER A 178 -21.24 9.14 13.31
CA SER A 178 -19.78 9.16 13.46
C SER A 178 -19.14 10.48 13.00
N GLN A 179 -19.66 11.13 11.96
CA GLN A 179 -19.14 12.43 11.51
C GLN A 179 -19.36 13.55 12.52
N SER A 180 -20.51 13.59 13.19
CA SER A 180 -20.79 14.61 14.22
C SER A 180 -19.99 14.33 15.49
N GLN A 181 -19.80 13.07 15.86
CA GLN A 181 -19.01 12.65 17.02
C GLN A 181 -17.54 13.01 16.86
N ILE A 182 -16.93 12.73 15.70
CA ILE A 182 -15.53 13.12 15.45
C ILE A 182 -15.37 14.64 15.37
N ALA A 183 -16.34 15.38 14.79
CA ALA A 183 -16.30 16.83 14.75
C ALA A 183 -16.28 17.43 16.16
N ALA A 184 -17.18 16.98 17.05
CA ALA A 184 -17.21 17.43 18.45
C ALA A 184 -15.90 17.12 19.20
N ALA A 185 -15.29 15.96 18.92
CA ALA A 185 -13.99 15.62 19.50
C ALA A 185 -12.86 16.54 19.00
N LEU A 186 -12.82 16.84 17.70
CA LEU A 186 -11.83 17.77 17.13
C LEU A 186 -11.97 19.18 17.68
N ASP A 187 -13.21 19.69 17.83
CA ASP A 187 -13.47 21.01 18.41
C ASP A 187 -12.93 21.11 19.84
N LEU A 188 -13.14 20.08 20.68
CA LEU A 188 -12.61 20.05 22.04
C LEU A 188 -11.08 19.93 22.07
N LEU A 189 -10.48 19.13 21.18
CA LEU A 189 -9.02 19.05 21.07
C LEU A 189 -8.41 20.39 20.63
N ALA A 190 -9.06 21.12 19.72
CA ALA A 190 -8.65 22.46 19.32
C ALA A 190 -8.70 23.45 20.51
N LEU A 191 -9.77 23.42 21.33
CA LEU A 191 -9.88 24.24 22.52
C LEU A 191 -8.80 23.91 23.57
N LEU A 192 -8.49 22.63 23.78
CA LEU A 192 -7.42 22.23 24.70
C LEU A 192 -6.04 22.74 24.22
N LYS A 193 -5.80 22.75 22.90
CA LYS A 193 -4.57 23.33 22.35
C LYS A 193 -4.52 24.83 22.50
N GLN A 194 -5.61 25.54 22.17
CA GLN A 194 -5.72 27.00 22.33
C GLN A 194 -5.57 27.46 23.78
N GLY A 195 -6.00 26.59 24.72
CA GLY A 195 -5.88 26.84 26.16
C GLY A 195 -4.55 26.39 26.76
N ASP A 196 -3.52 26.09 25.95
CA ASP A 196 -2.17 25.69 26.38
C ASP A 196 -2.18 24.53 27.37
N ALA A 197 -3.00 23.51 27.11
CA ALA A 197 -3.05 22.33 27.98
C ALA A 197 -1.65 21.74 28.17
N THR A 198 -1.23 21.59 29.42
CA THR A 198 0.12 21.12 29.81
C THR A 198 0.50 19.77 29.17
N TYR A 199 -0.50 18.95 28.85
CA TYR A 199 -0.28 17.69 28.16
C TYR A 199 0.51 17.86 26.85
N PHE A 200 0.17 18.85 26.03
CA PHE A 200 0.83 19.11 24.75
C PHE A 200 2.24 19.70 24.91
N ALA A 201 2.45 20.50 25.96
CA ALA A 201 3.80 20.97 26.31
C ALA A 201 4.73 19.82 26.72
N CYS A 202 4.21 18.84 27.46
CA CYS A 202 4.96 17.64 27.86
C CYS A 202 5.09 16.60 26.72
N ASN A 203 4.18 16.63 25.73
CA ASN A 203 4.12 15.66 24.62
C ASN A 203 3.99 16.39 23.28
N PRO A 204 5.04 17.06 22.77
CA PRO A 204 4.98 17.84 21.53
C PRO A 204 4.53 17.03 20.31
N VAL A 205 4.87 15.73 20.27
CA VAL A 205 4.45 14.80 19.21
C VAL A 205 2.92 14.67 19.16
N ALA A 206 2.27 14.55 20.32
CA ALA A 206 0.81 14.51 20.40
C ALA A 206 0.20 15.84 19.94
N GLY A 207 0.81 16.98 20.29
CA GLY A 207 0.39 18.29 19.83
C GLY A 207 0.43 18.44 18.31
N ALA A 208 1.54 18.07 17.68
CA ALA A 208 1.70 18.10 16.23
C ALA A 208 0.72 17.13 15.52
N HIS A 209 0.44 15.98 16.12
CA HIS A 209 -0.51 15.02 15.57
C HIS A 209 -1.95 15.58 15.60
N VAL A 210 -2.36 16.23 16.69
CA VAL A 210 -3.67 16.89 16.77
C VAL A 210 -3.78 18.00 15.73
N ASP A 211 -2.72 18.80 15.49
CA ASP A 211 -2.72 19.80 14.41
C ASP A 211 -2.95 19.16 13.03
N ALA A 212 -2.29 18.03 12.78
CA ALA A 212 -2.51 17.29 11.53
C ALA A 212 -3.95 16.76 11.40
N MET A 213 -4.54 16.24 12.50
CA MET A 213 -5.93 15.75 12.52
C MET A 213 -6.93 16.87 12.16
N LEU A 214 -6.72 18.10 12.63
CA LEU A 214 -7.62 19.23 12.36
C LEU A 214 -7.71 19.59 10.86
N GLY A 215 -6.71 19.21 10.07
CA GLY A 215 -6.66 19.39 8.61
C GLY A 215 -7.07 18.18 7.79
N GLN A 216 -7.40 17.05 8.42
CA GLN A 216 -7.69 15.78 7.71
C GLN A 216 -9.21 15.59 7.47
N ASP A 217 -9.50 14.67 6.54
CA ASP A 217 -10.87 14.28 6.24
C ASP A 217 -11.54 13.60 7.45
N ARG A 218 -12.76 14.05 7.77
CA ARG A 218 -13.51 13.57 8.95
C ARG A 218 -13.96 12.12 8.82
N VAL A 219 -14.20 11.63 7.61
CA VAL A 219 -14.58 10.23 7.37
C VAL A 219 -13.40 9.33 7.74
N TYR A 220 -12.21 9.67 7.25
CA TYR A 220 -10.98 8.96 7.62
C TYR A 220 -10.75 8.97 9.14
N LEU A 221 -10.85 10.14 9.78
CA LEU A 221 -10.64 10.27 11.23
C LEU A 221 -11.67 9.50 12.06
N ALA A 222 -12.92 9.42 11.60
CA ALA A 222 -13.93 8.64 12.31
C ALA A 222 -13.57 7.14 12.32
N HIS A 223 -13.14 6.58 11.20
CA HIS A 223 -12.67 5.19 11.15
C HIS A 223 -11.42 4.96 12.00
N GLU A 224 -10.47 5.90 11.99
CA GLU A 224 -9.21 5.80 12.71
C GLU A 224 -9.36 5.93 14.24
N TYR A 225 -10.32 6.75 14.74
CA TYR A 225 -10.37 7.09 16.17
C TYR A 225 -11.64 6.67 16.91
N LEU A 226 -12.75 6.37 16.20
CA LEU A 226 -14.02 6.07 16.87
C LEU A 226 -14.31 4.57 17.02
N SER A 227 -13.53 3.66 16.40
CA SER A 227 -13.67 2.23 16.63
C SER A 227 -13.49 1.90 18.11
N GLU A 228 -14.33 1.04 18.69
CA GLU A 228 -14.16 0.60 20.10
C GLU A 228 -13.00 -0.36 20.25
N HIS A 229 -12.80 -1.20 19.26
CA HIS A 229 -11.66 -2.09 19.19
C HIS A 229 -10.46 -1.34 18.62
N TRP A 230 -9.53 -1.00 19.48
CA TRP A 230 -8.28 -0.36 19.11
C TRP A 230 -7.17 -0.84 20.02
N ARG A 231 -6.16 -1.47 19.44
CA ARG A 231 -5.04 -2.05 20.15
C ARG A 231 -3.72 -1.65 19.51
N LEU A 232 -2.77 -1.36 20.37
CA LEU A 232 -1.38 -1.09 20.00
C LEU A 232 -0.53 -2.30 20.37
N PHE A 233 0.40 -2.63 19.52
CA PHE A 233 1.23 -3.81 19.67
C PHE A 233 2.70 -3.43 19.82
N GLN A 234 3.42 -4.20 20.62
CA GLN A 234 4.86 -4.30 20.49
C GLN A 234 5.17 -5.39 19.47
N PHE A 235 6.25 -5.21 18.71
CA PHE A 235 6.69 -6.22 17.74
C PHE A 235 6.91 -7.59 18.42
N SER A 236 7.54 -7.60 19.59
CA SER A 236 7.78 -8.84 20.37
C SER A 236 6.50 -9.62 20.65
N ASP A 237 5.39 -8.94 20.97
CA ASP A 237 4.12 -9.60 21.27
C ASP A 237 3.51 -10.23 20.01
N VAL A 238 3.56 -9.52 18.88
CA VAL A 238 3.07 -10.03 17.58
C VAL A 238 3.92 -11.23 17.15
N ALA A 239 5.24 -11.12 17.24
CA ALA A 239 6.16 -12.20 16.87
C ALA A 239 5.98 -13.44 17.74
N ALA A 240 5.80 -13.28 19.06
CA ALA A 240 5.55 -14.39 19.97
C ALA A 240 4.23 -15.10 19.63
N ARG A 241 3.13 -14.37 19.43
CA ARG A 241 1.83 -14.95 19.11
C ARG A 241 1.83 -15.72 17.78
N LEU A 242 2.45 -15.16 16.76
CA LEU A 242 2.58 -15.82 15.45
C LEU A 242 3.50 -17.05 15.53
N GLY A 243 4.59 -16.97 16.32
CA GLY A 243 5.52 -18.07 16.55
C GLY A 243 4.89 -19.24 17.31
N GLU A 244 4.21 -18.95 18.43
CA GLU A 244 3.55 -19.95 19.30
C GLU A 244 2.34 -20.59 18.60
N ALA A 245 1.55 -19.76 17.90
CA ALA A 245 0.34 -20.24 17.28
C ALA A 245 0.64 -21.16 16.09
N ASP A 246 1.69 -20.88 15.31
CA ASP A 246 1.83 -21.50 13.98
C ASP A 246 3.27 -21.64 13.46
N GLY A 247 4.27 -21.37 14.26
CA GLY A 247 5.67 -21.42 13.84
C GLY A 247 6.03 -20.39 12.78
N LEU A 248 5.31 -19.27 12.70
CA LEU A 248 5.59 -18.17 11.80
C LEU A 248 6.74 -17.32 12.34
N GLY A 249 7.83 -17.26 11.59
CA GLY A 249 8.98 -16.41 11.90
C GLY A 249 8.95 -15.09 11.13
N TYR A 250 9.45 -14.02 11.76
CA TYR A 250 9.66 -12.75 11.06
C TYR A 250 10.70 -12.88 9.96
N ILE A 251 10.40 -12.31 8.79
CA ILE A 251 11.25 -12.36 7.60
C ILE A 251 11.81 -10.97 7.29
N ALA A 252 10.96 -9.98 7.10
CA ALA A 252 11.34 -8.65 6.63
C ALA A 252 10.25 -7.61 6.95
N SER A 253 10.60 -6.33 6.86
CA SER A 253 9.60 -5.27 6.69
C SER A 253 9.24 -5.15 5.20
N ALA A 254 7.95 -5.03 4.89
CA ALA A 254 7.50 -4.65 3.55
C ALA A 254 7.79 -3.17 3.23
N THR A 255 8.04 -2.33 4.23
CA THR A 255 8.61 -1.00 4.06
C THR A 255 10.13 -1.16 3.82
N LEU A 256 10.53 -1.23 2.57
CA LEU A 256 11.87 -1.68 2.15
C LEU A 256 13.04 -0.97 2.86
N THR A 257 12.95 0.34 3.09
CA THR A 257 13.99 1.12 3.78
C THR A 257 14.25 0.65 5.21
N GLU A 258 13.28 0.03 5.84
CA GLU A 258 13.39 -0.47 7.22
C GLU A 258 14.25 -1.73 7.35
N ASN A 259 14.53 -2.41 6.25
CA ASN A 259 15.43 -3.58 6.25
C ASN A 259 16.93 -3.20 6.30
N PHE A 260 17.24 -1.89 6.21
CA PHE A 260 18.62 -1.39 6.21
C PHE A 260 18.87 -0.50 7.44
N ASN A 261 19.83 -0.89 8.28
CA ASN A 261 20.16 -0.11 9.49
C ASN A 261 20.56 1.33 9.17
N GLN A 262 21.29 1.56 8.08
CA GLN A 262 21.74 2.90 7.68
C GLN A 262 20.59 3.84 7.33
N PHE A 263 19.40 3.34 6.98
CA PHE A 263 18.23 4.16 6.66
C PHE A 263 17.25 4.27 7.83
N ALA A 264 17.17 3.24 8.67
CA ALA A 264 16.12 3.09 9.68
C ALA A 264 16.57 3.33 11.12
N VAL A 265 17.88 3.37 11.37
CA VAL A 265 18.45 3.48 12.73
C VAL A 265 19.44 4.62 12.79
N PRO A 266 19.36 5.52 13.82
CA PRO A 266 20.38 6.55 14.03
C PRO A 266 21.80 5.98 14.04
N ALA A 267 22.74 6.67 13.41
CA ALA A 267 24.09 6.15 13.14
C ALA A 267 24.81 5.63 14.39
N ASN A 268 24.66 6.33 15.51
CA ASN A 268 25.29 5.96 16.79
C ASN A 268 24.67 4.70 17.45
N LEU A 269 23.46 4.27 17.02
CA LEU A 269 22.81 3.06 17.52
C LEU A 269 23.01 1.84 16.60
N GLN A 270 23.48 2.02 15.37
CA GLN A 270 23.67 0.92 14.42
C GLN A 270 24.59 -0.20 14.94
N PRO A 271 25.71 0.08 15.65
CA PRO A 271 26.54 -0.97 16.23
C PRO A 271 25.78 -1.81 17.29
N LEU A 272 24.95 -1.17 18.13
CA LEU A 272 24.12 -1.88 19.12
C LEU A 272 23.16 -2.85 18.42
N ILE A 273 22.44 -2.36 17.41
CA ILE A 273 21.47 -3.17 16.63
C ILE A 273 22.19 -4.34 15.94
N ALA A 274 23.37 -4.09 15.33
CA ALA A 274 24.13 -5.12 14.61
C ALA A 274 24.67 -6.21 15.57
N GLN A 275 25.04 -5.87 16.80
CA GLN A 275 25.56 -6.80 17.80
C GLN A 275 24.46 -7.58 18.53
N THR A 276 23.19 -7.17 18.42
CA THR A 276 22.06 -7.85 19.07
C THR A 276 21.78 -9.17 18.34
N GLY A 277 22.10 -10.29 18.99
CA GLY A 277 21.96 -11.64 18.42
C GLY A 277 20.51 -12.12 18.28
N ASP A 278 19.66 -11.77 19.27
CA ASP A 278 18.24 -12.12 19.24
C ASP A 278 17.49 -11.28 18.20
N PRO A 279 16.89 -11.90 17.17
CA PRO A 279 16.20 -11.16 16.11
C PRO A 279 14.96 -10.41 16.59
N ILE A 280 14.25 -10.92 17.59
CA ILE A 280 13.05 -10.26 18.13
C ILE A 280 13.45 -9.02 18.94
N LEU A 281 14.43 -9.17 19.83
CA LEU A 281 14.97 -8.02 20.57
C LEU A 281 15.56 -6.96 19.64
N ARG A 282 16.23 -7.37 18.56
CA ARG A 282 16.78 -6.47 17.55
C ARG A 282 15.71 -5.60 16.90
N GLU A 283 14.60 -6.19 16.47
CA GLU A 283 13.47 -5.43 15.90
C GLU A 283 12.79 -4.52 16.93
N THR A 284 12.63 -5.00 18.18
CA THR A 284 12.10 -4.16 19.27
C THR A 284 12.99 -2.94 19.55
N LEU A 285 14.31 -3.11 19.53
CA LEU A 285 15.25 -2.00 19.66
C LEU A 285 15.17 -1.03 18.48
N ARG A 286 14.96 -1.52 17.27
CA ARG A 286 14.73 -0.68 16.07
C ARG A 286 13.47 0.16 16.21
N ASP A 287 12.38 -0.40 16.72
CA ASP A 287 11.14 0.33 16.95
C ASP A 287 11.34 1.49 17.93
N VAL A 288 12.09 1.25 19.03
CA VAL A 288 12.41 2.31 19.98
C VAL A 288 13.34 3.35 19.35
N ALA A 289 14.36 2.91 18.61
CA ALA A 289 15.33 3.82 17.96
C ALA A 289 14.69 4.74 16.91
N ALA A 290 13.64 4.28 16.23
CA ALA A 290 12.93 5.02 15.19
C ALA A 290 11.62 5.65 15.67
N ASN A 291 11.26 5.52 16.95
CA ASN A 291 9.93 5.90 17.46
C ASN A 291 8.77 5.38 16.58
N LYS A 292 8.81 4.08 16.27
CA LYS A 292 7.93 3.45 15.31
C LYS A 292 6.47 3.51 15.74
N ASN A 293 5.57 3.90 14.82
CA ASN A 293 4.12 3.98 15.06
C ASN A 293 3.30 3.01 14.21
N PHE A 294 3.83 2.54 13.07
CA PHE A 294 3.13 1.63 12.18
C PHE A 294 4.10 0.64 11.56
N ARG A 295 3.76 -0.65 11.60
CA ARG A 295 4.55 -1.71 10.99
C ARG A 295 3.81 -2.35 9.82
N ARG A 296 4.60 -2.74 8.81
CA ARG A 296 4.19 -3.59 7.70
C ARG A 296 5.18 -4.74 7.65
N ASP A 297 4.83 -5.82 8.30
CA ASP A 297 5.73 -6.96 8.49
C ASP A 297 5.41 -8.12 7.56
N ILE A 298 6.44 -8.85 7.19
CA ILE A 298 6.36 -10.10 6.47
C ILE A 298 6.80 -11.22 7.40
N PHE A 299 5.91 -12.17 7.64
CA PHE A 299 6.18 -13.41 8.36
C PHE A 299 6.10 -14.60 7.41
N GLY A 300 6.76 -15.71 7.74
CA GLY A 300 6.71 -16.91 6.91
C GLY A 300 6.78 -18.17 7.73
N ARG A 301 6.14 -19.23 7.20
CA ARG A 301 6.17 -20.56 7.79
C ARG A 301 7.38 -21.35 7.24
N GLY A 302 8.43 -21.48 8.06
CA GLY A 302 9.62 -22.25 7.70
C GLY A 302 10.62 -21.55 6.78
N GLY A 303 10.62 -20.23 6.71
CA GLY A 303 11.48 -19.41 5.84
C GLY A 303 12.97 -19.76 5.97
N LYS A 304 13.53 -20.39 4.91
CA LYS A 304 14.95 -20.76 4.82
C LYS A 304 15.82 -19.52 4.77
N ILE A 305 16.92 -19.50 5.53
CA ILE A 305 18.00 -18.55 5.32
C ILE A 305 18.78 -19.00 4.10
N LEU A 306 18.89 -18.14 3.11
CA LEU A 306 19.62 -18.40 1.87
C LEU A 306 21.12 -18.20 2.06
N SER A 307 21.92 -19.04 1.45
CA SER A 307 23.33 -18.75 1.22
C SER A 307 23.48 -17.53 0.29
N LYS A 308 24.64 -16.89 0.29
CA LYS A 308 24.93 -15.79 -0.64
C LYS A 308 24.74 -16.18 -2.10
N ALA A 309 25.10 -17.41 -2.46
CA ALA A 309 24.95 -17.95 -3.82
C ALA A 309 23.49 -18.14 -4.20
N GLU A 310 22.67 -18.75 -3.33
CA GLU A 310 21.23 -18.95 -3.56
C GLU A 310 20.49 -17.61 -3.66
N ARG A 311 20.79 -16.67 -2.74
CA ARG A 311 20.22 -15.32 -2.80
C ARG A 311 20.57 -14.62 -4.12
N ARG A 312 21.83 -14.71 -4.53
CA ARG A 312 22.32 -14.11 -5.78
C ARG A 312 21.61 -14.69 -7.00
N GLU A 313 21.42 -16.03 -7.02
CA GLU A 313 20.70 -16.71 -8.08
C GLU A 313 19.24 -16.28 -8.18
N LEU A 314 18.52 -16.21 -7.04
CA LEU A 314 17.12 -15.79 -7.01
C LEU A 314 16.96 -14.32 -7.40
N LEU A 315 17.82 -13.43 -6.90
CA LEU A 315 17.85 -12.02 -7.31
C LEU A 315 18.10 -11.90 -8.81
N GLY A 316 19.05 -12.66 -9.37
CA GLY A 316 19.39 -12.62 -10.78
C GLY A 316 18.22 -12.90 -11.73
N ARG A 317 17.24 -13.66 -11.28
CA ARG A 317 16.03 -13.99 -12.03
C ARG A 317 14.95 -12.91 -11.93
N MET A 318 15.02 -12.01 -10.96
CA MET A 318 14.06 -10.92 -10.85
C MET A 318 14.27 -9.88 -11.94
N ARG A 319 13.17 -9.36 -12.46
CA ARG A 319 13.15 -8.25 -13.42
C ARG A 319 12.57 -7.03 -12.76
N PHE A 320 12.87 -5.88 -13.32
CA PHE A 320 12.43 -4.58 -12.82
C PHE A 320 11.91 -3.72 -13.97
N ALA A 321 10.88 -2.93 -13.67
CA ALA A 321 10.31 -1.98 -14.61
C ALA A 321 10.18 -0.59 -13.96
N PRO A 322 10.40 0.50 -14.71
CA PRO A 322 10.06 1.83 -14.23
C PRO A 322 8.53 1.99 -14.28
N VAL A 323 7.97 2.74 -13.35
CA VAL A 323 6.55 3.11 -13.31
C VAL A 323 6.34 4.62 -13.31
N VAL A 324 7.45 5.36 -13.30
CA VAL A 324 7.51 6.82 -13.48
C VAL A 324 8.39 7.12 -14.68
N PRO A 325 7.96 7.99 -15.62
CA PRO A 325 8.76 8.40 -16.75
C PRO A 325 10.11 9.01 -16.33
N ARG A 326 11.17 8.72 -17.08
CA ARG A 326 12.57 9.11 -16.74
C ARG A 326 12.71 10.59 -16.36
N ARG A 327 12.03 11.50 -17.05
CA ARG A 327 12.09 12.95 -16.80
C ARG A 327 11.56 13.37 -15.44
N ARG A 328 10.69 12.56 -14.82
CA ARG A 328 10.09 12.81 -13.51
C ARG A 328 10.73 12.00 -12.38
N GLN A 329 11.66 11.10 -12.71
CA GLN A 329 12.38 10.36 -11.68
C GLN A 329 13.32 11.29 -10.92
N VAL A 330 13.25 11.20 -9.59
CA VAL A 330 14.08 12.00 -8.69
C VAL A 330 14.76 11.06 -7.68
N PHE A 331 16.02 11.28 -7.39
CA PHE A 331 16.79 10.43 -6.49
C PHE A 331 16.90 11.06 -5.08
N LYS A 332 15.75 11.56 -4.63
CA LYS A 332 15.49 11.96 -3.26
C LYS A 332 14.43 11.03 -2.67
N PHE A 333 14.75 10.40 -1.57
CA PHE A 333 13.94 9.35 -0.99
C PHE A 333 13.57 9.72 0.44
N ARG A 334 12.30 9.56 0.79
CA ARG A 334 11.86 9.74 2.17
C ARG A 334 12.23 8.50 2.98
N GLY A 335 13.21 8.62 3.85
CA GLY A 335 13.56 7.57 4.81
C GLY A 335 12.75 7.66 6.11
N PRO A 336 12.83 6.64 6.97
CA PRO A 336 12.17 6.64 8.29
C PRO A 336 12.64 7.77 9.22
N LEU A 337 13.91 8.18 9.10
CA LEU A 337 14.52 9.19 9.97
C LEU A 337 14.67 10.56 9.29
N ASN A 338 15.00 10.57 8.01
CA ASN A 338 15.33 11.78 7.25
C ASN A 338 15.17 11.56 5.74
N GLU A 339 15.34 12.63 4.97
CA GLU A 339 15.48 12.55 3.52
C GLU A 339 16.84 11.95 3.15
N LEU A 340 16.84 10.98 2.22
CA LEU A 340 18.01 10.33 1.68
C LEU A 340 18.26 10.87 0.26
N ILE A 341 19.50 11.29 -0.01
CA ILE A 341 19.88 11.79 -1.33
C ILE A 341 20.68 10.70 -2.05
N GLY A 342 20.13 10.19 -3.14
CA GLY A 342 20.81 9.25 -4.02
C GLY A 342 21.86 9.94 -4.88
N ARG A 343 22.98 9.27 -5.10
CA ARG A 343 24.03 9.76 -5.98
C ARG A 343 23.67 9.48 -7.43
N ASP A 344 23.65 10.50 -8.26
CA ASP A 344 23.29 10.41 -9.68
C ASP A 344 24.12 9.39 -10.46
N ASP A 345 25.41 9.24 -10.12
CA ASP A 345 26.31 8.28 -10.76
C ASP A 345 25.88 6.81 -10.57
N PHE A 346 25.10 6.49 -9.53
CA PHE A 346 24.51 5.17 -9.31
C PHE A 346 23.09 5.05 -9.88
N TYR A 347 22.25 6.04 -9.64
CA TYR A 347 20.81 5.93 -9.97
C TYR A 347 20.50 6.23 -11.43
N SER A 348 21.20 7.18 -12.06
CA SER A 348 20.94 7.52 -13.47
C SER A 348 21.19 6.34 -14.42
N PRO A 349 22.31 5.58 -14.34
CA PRO A 349 22.51 4.43 -15.21
C PRO A 349 21.44 3.32 -15.04
N ILE A 350 20.97 3.09 -13.81
CA ILE A 350 19.87 2.14 -13.54
C ILE A 350 18.59 2.64 -14.22
N ALA A 351 18.24 3.90 -14.00
CA ALA A 351 17.03 4.52 -14.52
C ALA A 351 17.02 4.60 -16.05
N ASP A 352 18.16 4.90 -16.65
CA ASP A 352 18.34 4.99 -18.11
C ASP A 352 18.16 3.60 -18.75
N LEU A 353 18.80 2.56 -18.21
CA LEU A 353 18.62 1.19 -18.70
C LEU A 353 17.17 0.71 -18.58
N LEU A 354 16.51 0.97 -17.43
CA LEU A 354 15.11 0.61 -17.22
C LEU A 354 14.16 1.40 -18.15
N THR A 355 14.52 2.59 -18.54
CA THR A 355 13.76 3.39 -19.52
C THR A 355 13.84 2.79 -20.92
N GLU A 356 15.00 2.29 -21.32
CA GLU A 356 15.17 1.61 -22.61
C GLU A 356 14.43 0.27 -22.66
N ARG A 357 14.57 -0.55 -21.60
CA ARG A 357 13.96 -1.88 -21.50
C ARG A 357 13.79 -2.32 -20.05
N PHE A 358 12.85 -3.22 -19.80
CA PHE A 358 12.78 -3.89 -18.50
C PHE A 358 13.98 -4.81 -18.36
N ALA A 359 14.70 -4.70 -17.25
CA ALA A 359 15.98 -5.37 -17.05
C ALA A 359 15.93 -6.37 -15.88
N THR A 360 16.70 -7.44 -15.99
CA THR A 360 16.96 -8.36 -14.89
C THR A 360 17.94 -7.75 -13.88
N PHE A 361 17.97 -8.30 -12.68
CA PHE A 361 18.98 -7.93 -11.69
C PHE A 361 20.41 -8.10 -12.23
N ASP A 362 20.66 -9.18 -13.01
CA ASP A 362 21.97 -9.45 -13.59
C ASP A 362 22.38 -8.42 -14.63
N GLU A 363 21.44 -7.95 -15.46
CA GLU A 363 21.70 -6.89 -16.43
C GLU A 363 22.00 -5.55 -15.75
N LEU A 364 21.28 -5.24 -14.66
CA LEU A 364 21.56 -4.04 -13.85
C LEU A 364 22.91 -4.15 -13.14
N LEU A 365 23.25 -5.33 -12.64
CA LEU A 365 24.53 -5.56 -11.95
C LEU A 365 25.73 -5.46 -12.91
N ALA A 366 25.52 -5.74 -14.20
CA ALA A 366 26.55 -5.60 -15.24
C ALA A 366 26.86 -4.15 -15.62
N LEU A 367 26.12 -3.16 -15.09
CA LEU A 367 26.44 -1.75 -15.31
C LEU A 367 27.84 -1.42 -14.75
N PRO A 368 28.66 -0.63 -15.46
CA PRO A 368 30.07 -0.36 -15.07
C PRO A 368 30.27 0.25 -13.67
N ILE A 369 29.22 0.87 -13.13
CA ILE A 369 29.24 1.49 -11.79
C ILE A 369 29.28 0.48 -10.64
N PHE A 370 28.92 -0.78 -10.88
CA PHE A 370 28.94 -1.84 -9.91
C PHE A 370 30.23 -2.66 -10.03
N GLY A 371 31.12 -2.62 -9.04
CA GLY A 371 32.35 -3.43 -8.96
C GLY A 371 32.12 -4.74 -8.17
N GLU A 372 33.19 -5.31 -7.61
CA GLU A 372 33.16 -6.64 -6.96
C GLU A 372 32.21 -6.80 -5.75
N HIS A 373 31.78 -5.70 -5.09
CA HIS A 373 30.85 -5.74 -3.94
C HIS A 373 29.43 -5.24 -4.31
N ALA A 374 29.05 -5.45 -5.55
CA ALA A 374 27.94 -4.75 -6.19
C ALA A 374 26.54 -5.24 -5.81
N VAL A 375 26.38 -6.50 -5.38
CA VAL A 375 25.05 -7.08 -5.13
C VAL A 375 24.27 -6.30 -4.07
N ASP A 376 24.86 -6.09 -2.90
CA ASP A 376 24.18 -5.39 -1.81
C ASP A 376 23.94 -3.92 -2.14
N ARG A 377 24.87 -3.27 -2.87
CA ARG A 377 24.71 -1.89 -3.34
C ARG A 377 23.54 -1.78 -4.34
N LEU A 378 23.44 -2.70 -5.29
CA LEU A 378 22.31 -2.70 -6.24
C LEU A 378 20.98 -2.98 -5.52
N VAL A 379 20.98 -3.91 -4.54
CA VAL A 379 19.80 -4.17 -3.71
C VAL A 379 19.36 -2.90 -2.96
N GLU A 380 20.28 -2.15 -2.39
CA GLU A 380 19.99 -0.85 -1.74
C GLU A 380 19.39 0.17 -2.71
N CYS A 381 20.00 0.33 -3.90
CA CYS A 381 19.49 1.26 -4.92
C CYS A 381 18.07 0.87 -5.37
N LEU A 382 17.84 -0.41 -5.66
CA LEU A 382 16.53 -0.91 -6.05
C LEU A 382 15.50 -0.77 -4.92
N ALA A 383 15.89 -1.04 -3.67
CA ALA A 383 15.01 -0.87 -2.53
C ALA A 383 14.52 0.58 -2.38
N LEU A 384 15.40 1.58 -2.58
CA LEU A 384 15.03 3.00 -2.54
C LEU A 384 14.16 3.40 -3.73
N LEU A 385 14.48 2.94 -4.94
CA LEU A 385 13.66 3.20 -6.14
C LEU A 385 12.27 2.57 -6.03
N ILE A 386 12.15 1.36 -5.47
CA ILE A 386 10.87 0.69 -5.24
C ILE A 386 10.10 1.39 -4.11
N HIS A 387 10.76 1.68 -3.00
CA HIS A 387 10.14 2.38 -1.86
C HIS A 387 9.57 3.75 -2.26
N SER A 388 10.22 4.45 -3.16
CA SER A 388 9.74 5.74 -3.69
C SER A 388 8.70 5.62 -4.81
N GLY A 389 8.29 4.40 -5.17
CA GLY A 389 7.29 4.16 -6.21
C GLY A 389 7.78 4.51 -7.63
N GLN A 390 9.09 4.52 -7.89
CA GLN A 390 9.65 4.81 -9.22
C GLN A 390 9.92 3.56 -10.05
N VAL A 391 10.16 2.43 -9.39
CA VAL A 391 10.44 1.12 -9.98
C VAL A 391 9.61 0.07 -9.27
N VAL A 392 9.26 -1.00 -9.98
CA VAL A 392 8.60 -2.17 -9.39
C VAL A 392 9.35 -3.45 -9.76
N PRO A 393 9.41 -4.43 -8.83
CA PRO A 393 9.89 -5.77 -9.13
C PRO A 393 8.80 -6.57 -9.81
N LEU A 394 9.15 -7.27 -10.89
CA LEU A 394 8.23 -8.09 -11.67
C LEU A 394 8.28 -9.54 -11.19
N ILE A 395 7.12 -10.18 -11.04
CA ILE A 395 7.03 -11.63 -10.88
C ILE A 395 7.00 -12.31 -12.25
N ILE A 396 7.41 -13.57 -12.30
CA ILE A 396 7.31 -14.38 -13.50
C ILE A 396 5.88 -14.92 -13.59
N GLN A 397 5.11 -14.41 -14.55
CA GLN A 397 3.78 -14.94 -14.86
C GLN A 397 3.88 -15.90 -16.05
N PRO A 398 3.17 -17.05 -16.01
CA PRO A 398 3.17 -18.03 -17.10
C PRO A 398 2.53 -17.48 -18.38
N THR A 399 1.42 -16.76 -18.24
CA THR A 399 0.68 -16.12 -19.33
C THR A 399 0.57 -14.64 -19.06
N MET A 400 0.83 -13.84 -20.10
CA MET A 400 0.73 -12.37 -20.00
C MET A 400 -0.54 -11.91 -20.72
N ASP A 401 -1.72 -12.33 -20.20
CA ASP A 401 -3.00 -11.84 -20.72
C ASP A 401 -3.27 -10.42 -20.20
N PRO A 402 -3.23 -9.38 -21.01
CA PRO A 402 -3.50 -8.01 -20.58
C PRO A 402 -4.98 -7.68 -20.45
N GLU A 403 -5.88 -8.51 -20.99
CA GLU A 403 -7.28 -8.16 -21.11
C GLU A 403 -8.02 -7.96 -19.78
N PRO A 404 -7.79 -8.75 -18.72
CA PRO A 404 -8.41 -8.47 -17.42
C PRO A 404 -8.02 -7.09 -16.86
N ALA A 405 -6.73 -6.71 -16.97
CA ALA A 405 -6.25 -5.40 -16.54
C ALA A 405 -6.85 -4.27 -17.38
N ARG A 406 -6.92 -4.43 -18.71
CA ARG A 406 -7.52 -3.43 -19.62
C ARG A 406 -8.99 -3.20 -19.35
N ARG A 407 -9.78 -4.28 -19.15
CA ARG A 407 -11.20 -4.15 -18.79
C ARG A 407 -11.36 -3.44 -17.44
N PHE A 408 -10.56 -3.84 -16.44
CA PHE A 408 -10.55 -3.19 -15.13
C PHE A 408 -10.21 -1.69 -15.28
N ASN A 409 -9.15 -1.34 -16.00
CA ASN A 409 -8.72 0.04 -16.20
C ASN A 409 -9.78 0.88 -16.92
N ARG A 410 -10.43 0.33 -17.95
CA ARG A 410 -11.55 1.00 -18.62
C ARG A 410 -12.68 1.28 -17.65
N MET A 411 -13.10 0.30 -16.85
CA MET A 411 -14.11 0.48 -15.81
C MET A 411 -13.73 1.59 -14.82
N ILE A 412 -12.46 1.67 -14.38
CA ILE A 412 -11.99 2.72 -13.47
C ILE A 412 -12.11 4.11 -14.11
N VAL A 413 -11.72 4.24 -15.37
CA VAL A 413 -11.85 5.50 -16.13
C VAL A 413 -13.34 5.88 -16.30
N ASP A 414 -14.22 4.92 -16.58
CA ASP A 414 -15.66 5.17 -16.69
C ASP A 414 -16.27 5.62 -15.36
N ARG A 415 -15.82 5.06 -14.23
CA ARG A 415 -16.26 5.52 -12.89
C ARG A 415 -15.76 6.93 -12.56
N ALA A 416 -14.54 7.28 -13.03
CA ALA A 416 -14.02 8.63 -12.87
C ALA A 416 -14.87 9.68 -13.58
N ARG A 417 -15.43 9.37 -14.76
CA ARG A 417 -16.43 10.22 -15.46
C ARG A 417 -17.68 10.47 -14.61
N GLY A 418 -18.07 9.51 -13.78
CA GLY A 418 -19.15 9.63 -12.80
C GLY A 418 -18.74 10.31 -11.48
N GLY A 419 -17.53 10.83 -11.39
CA GLY A 419 -17.01 11.53 -10.21
C GLY A 419 -16.44 10.62 -9.12
N ARG A 420 -16.33 9.29 -9.34
CA ARG A 420 -15.72 8.35 -8.42
C ARG A 420 -14.28 8.08 -8.82
N LEU A 421 -13.36 8.70 -8.11
CA LEU A 421 -11.93 8.63 -8.42
C LEU A 421 -11.26 7.47 -7.68
N TYR A 422 -10.44 6.71 -8.42
CA TYR A 422 -9.52 5.71 -7.91
C TYR A 422 -8.11 6.10 -8.40
N GLY A 423 -7.16 6.19 -7.50
CA GLY A 423 -5.81 6.70 -7.81
C GLY A 423 -4.87 5.71 -8.49
N TYR A 424 -5.35 4.53 -8.92
CA TYR A 424 -4.49 3.46 -9.46
C TYR A 424 -5.17 2.69 -10.59
N LEU A 425 -4.37 2.23 -11.54
CA LEU A 425 -4.74 1.33 -12.63
C LEU A 425 -3.89 0.05 -12.57
N ALA A 426 -4.48 -1.07 -13.00
CA ALA A 426 -3.81 -2.36 -13.01
C ALA A 426 -2.78 -2.46 -14.15
N SER A 427 -1.60 -2.98 -13.86
CA SER A 427 -0.58 -3.31 -14.86
C SER A 427 -0.30 -4.81 -14.85
N PRO A 428 -0.61 -5.55 -15.91
CA PRO A 428 -0.35 -6.99 -15.97
C PRO A 428 1.15 -7.31 -16.09
N ILE A 429 1.95 -6.40 -16.63
CA ILE A 429 3.42 -6.53 -16.68
C ILE A 429 4.02 -6.35 -15.29
N ALA A 430 3.57 -5.34 -14.56
CA ALA A 430 4.07 -5.04 -13.23
C ALA A 430 3.50 -5.97 -12.13
N GLY A 431 2.37 -6.64 -12.40
CA GLY A 431 1.66 -7.45 -11.40
C GLY A 431 1.15 -6.65 -10.21
N THR A 432 0.91 -5.34 -10.40
CA THR A 432 0.55 -4.39 -9.34
C THR A 432 -0.20 -3.18 -9.90
N GLY A 433 -0.65 -2.28 -9.01
CA GLY A 433 -1.24 -1.00 -9.36
C GLY A 433 -0.20 0.07 -9.67
N ILE A 434 -0.49 0.86 -10.69
CA ILE A 434 0.29 2.03 -11.07
C ILE A 434 -0.53 3.27 -10.75
N ARG A 435 0.07 4.21 -10.04
CA ARG A 435 -0.61 5.44 -9.66
C ARG A 435 -0.92 6.30 -10.87
N VAL A 436 -2.14 6.80 -10.92
CA VAL A 436 -2.62 7.70 -11.98
C VAL A 436 -3.39 8.84 -11.31
N ASP A 437 -3.07 10.07 -11.67
CA ASP A 437 -3.78 11.25 -11.19
C ASP A 437 -5.03 11.57 -12.03
N ASP A 438 -5.77 12.59 -11.63
CA ASP A 438 -7.01 13.00 -12.31
C ASP A 438 -6.76 13.40 -13.77
N PHE A 439 -5.63 14.04 -14.08
CA PHE A 439 -5.29 14.42 -15.46
C PHE A 439 -4.96 13.19 -16.30
N GLY A 440 -4.36 12.17 -15.68
CA GLY A 440 -4.16 10.86 -16.29
C GLY A 440 -5.48 10.18 -16.64
N LEU A 441 -6.44 10.17 -15.69
CA LEU A 441 -7.77 9.59 -15.91
C LEU A 441 -8.55 10.34 -17.01
N LEU A 442 -8.52 11.67 -17.02
CA LEU A 442 -9.14 12.48 -18.08
C LEU A 442 -8.50 12.24 -19.44
N THR A 443 -7.17 12.11 -19.51
CA THR A 443 -6.46 11.78 -20.75
C THR A 443 -6.87 10.40 -21.25
N LEU A 444 -6.96 9.40 -20.38
CA LEU A 444 -7.40 8.06 -20.75
C LEU A 444 -8.87 8.05 -21.20
N ALA A 445 -9.74 8.84 -20.57
CA ALA A 445 -11.12 9.01 -21.02
C ALA A 445 -11.17 9.52 -22.47
N ALA A 446 -10.40 10.55 -22.80
CA ALA A 446 -10.32 11.07 -24.16
C ALA A 446 -9.77 10.02 -25.15
N ILE A 447 -8.76 9.24 -24.76
CA ILE A 447 -8.20 8.17 -25.60
C ILE A 447 -9.24 7.06 -25.86
N PHE A 448 -9.95 6.63 -24.82
CA PHE A 448 -10.94 5.54 -24.91
C PHE A 448 -12.18 5.94 -25.73
N ASP A 449 -12.50 7.23 -25.81
CA ASP A 449 -13.61 7.78 -26.59
C ASP A 449 -13.21 8.18 -28.02
N GLY A 450 -11.91 8.09 -28.35
CA GLY A 450 -11.42 8.53 -29.66
C GLY A 450 -11.32 10.06 -29.81
N GLU A 451 -11.31 10.78 -28.68
CA GLU A 451 -11.28 12.27 -28.64
C GLU A 451 -9.88 12.82 -28.32
N ALA A 452 -8.82 12.02 -28.55
CA ALA A 452 -7.45 12.37 -28.24
C ALA A 452 -6.57 12.59 -29.50
N ASP A 453 -7.15 12.87 -30.66
CA ASP A 453 -6.42 13.13 -31.90
C ASP A 453 -5.45 14.32 -31.80
N THR A 454 -5.82 15.29 -30.97
CA THR A 454 -4.98 16.43 -30.62
C THR A 454 -5.05 16.68 -29.10
N LEU A 455 -4.01 17.32 -28.57
CA LEU A 455 -4.01 17.74 -27.17
C LEU A 455 -5.19 18.66 -26.85
N LEU A 456 -5.55 19.53 -27.79
CA LEU A 456 -6.69 20.45 -27.63
C LEU A 456 -8.03 19.69 -27.57
N ALA A 457 -8.22 18.67 -28.42
CA ALA A 457 -9.41 17.82 -28.38
C ALA A 457 -9.51 17.08 -27.05
N ALA A 458 -8.42 16.47 -26.61
CA ALA A 458 -8.38 15.80 -25.29
C ALA A 458 -8.71 16.74 -24.14
N ALA A 459 -8.20 17.97 -24.14
CA ALA A 459 -8.47 18.97 -23.10
C ALA A 459 -9.93 19.43 -23.11
N ARG A 460 -10.53 19.64 -24.29
CA ARG A 460 -11.96 19.97 -24.43
C ARG A 460 -12.84 18.82 -23.94
N HIS A 461 -12.49 17.59 -24.29
CA HIS A 461 -13.18 16.41 -23.77
C HIS A 461 -13.09 16.31 -22.24
N GLY A 462 -11.89 16.52 -21.66
CA GLY A 462 -11.68 16.57 -20.21
C GLY A 462 -12.54 17.66 -19.54
N LEU A 463 -12.61 18.85 -20.11
CA LEU A 463 -13.47 19.94 -19.61
C LEU A 463 -14.95 19.54 -19.65
N SER A 464 -15.40 18.88 -20.72
CA SER A 464 -16.80 18.43 -20.82
C SER A 464 -17.17 17.44 -19.71
N ILE A 465 -16.25 16.52 -19.35
CA ILE A 465 -16.46 15.57 -18.23
C ILE A 465 -16.57 16.32 -16.90
N ILE A 466 -15.63 17.24 -16.62
CA ILE A 466 -15.63 18.04 -15.39
C ILE A 466 -16.92 18.87 -15.25
N THR A 467 -17.33 19.51 -16.37
CA THR A 467 -18.54 20.35 -16.40
C THR A 467 -19.81 19.53 -16.23
N ALA A 468 -19.87 18.31 -16.81
CA ALA A 468 -21.01 17.39 -16.64
C ALA A 468 -21.20 16.98 -15.16
N LEU A 469 -20.14 17.00 -14.35
CA LEU A 469 -20.17 16.78 -12.91
C LEU A 469 -20.58 18.05 -12.11
N GLY A 470 -20.92 19.14 -12.79
CA GLY A 470 -21.21 20.43 -12.12
C GLY A 470 -19.97 21.07 -11.48
N ARG A 471 -18.78 20.76 -11.96
CA ARG A 471 -17.49 21.21 -11.42
C ARG A 471 -16.74 22.07 -12.42
N ARG A 472 -15.69 22.74 -11.93
CA ARG A 472 -14.73 23.49 -12.76
C ARG A 472 -13.31 23.09 -12.36
N PRO A 473 -12.33 23.12 -13.30
CA PRO A 473 -10.93 22.97 -12.93
C PRO A 473 -10.50 24.03 -11.93
N LEU A 474 -9.61 23.65 -11.02
CA LEU A 474 -9.05 24.56 -10.01
C LEU A 474 -7.57 24.78 -10.31
N ASP A 475 -7.15 26.05 -10.35
CA ASP A 475 -5.75 26.45 -10.40
C ASP A 475 -5.43 27.19 -9.08
N ASP A 476 -4.56 26.60 -8.26
CA ASP A 476 -4.22 27.05 -6.89
C ASP A 476 -5.45 27.43 -6.04
N GLY A 477 -6.52 26.63 -6.15
CA GLY A 477 -7.77 26.83 -5.41
C GLY A 477 -8.76 27.81 -6.04
N ARG A 478 -8.40 28.48 -7.15
CA ARG A 478 -9.28 29.34 -7.93
C ARG A 478 -10.01 28.54 -9.01
N ALA A 479 -11.33 28.59 -9.05
CA ALA A 479 -12.10 27.96 -10.12
C ALA A 479 -11.93 28.71 -11.45
N LEU A 480 -11.64 27.98 -12.52
CA LEU A 480 -11.51 28.50 -13.87
C LEU A 480 -12.89 28.54 -14.54
N THR A 481 -13.51 29.73 -14.60
CA THR A 481 -14.88 29.92 -15.10
C THR A 481 -14.94 30.04 -16.61
N GLU A 482 -13.90 30.61 -17.24
CA GLU A 482 -13.80 30.79 -18.68
C GLU A 482 -13.30 29.50 -19.34
N ASP A 483 -14.01 29.02 -20.36
CA ASP A 483 -13.70 27.74 -21.00
C ASP A 483 -12.33 27.74 -21.70
N ASP A 484 -11.93 28.84 -22.32
CA ASP A 484 -10.62 28.94 -22.99
C ASP A 484 -9.47 28.85 -21.97
N GLU A 485 -9.57 29.52 -20.81
CA GLU A 485 -8.60 29.42 -19.72
C GLU A 485 -8.54 27.98 -19.15
N ALA A 486 -9.69 27.37 -18.95
CA ALA A 486 -9.79 26.00 -18.45
C ALA A 486 -9.18 24.99 -19.45
N ILE A 487 -9.40 25.17 -20.76
CA ILE A 487 -8.82 24.31 -21.81
C ILE A 487 -7.31 24.48 -21.87
N GLU A 488 -6.80 25.72 -21.77
CA GLU A 488 -5.35 25.97 -21.73
C GLU A 488 -4.71 25.29 -20.53
N PHE A 489 -5.28 25.46 -19.33
CA PHE A 489 -4.85 24.79 -18.10
C PHE A 489 -4.83 23.27 -18.25
N LEU A 490 -5.93 22.66 -18.70
CA LEU A 490 -6.02 21.22 -18.90
C LEU A 490 -5.00 20.74 -19.95
N SER A 491 -4.82 21.48 -21.05
CA SER A 491 -3.83 21.15 -22.08
C SER A 491 -2.42 21.12 -21.50
N ALA A 492 -2.07 22.09 -20.66
CA ALA A 492 -0.76 22.12 -19.98
C ALA A 492 -0.55 20.91 -19.06
N ARG A 493 -1.59 20.49 -18.31
CA ARG A 493 -1.54 19.35 -17.37
C ARG A 493 -1.59 17.98 -18.06
N MET A 494 -2.33 17.86 -19.17
CA MET A 494 -2.47 16.60 -19.92
C MET A 494 -1.31 16.35 -20.89
N ARG A 495 -0.59 17.37 -21.33
CA ARG A 495 0.57 17.23 -22.22
C ARG A 495 1.64 16.25 -21.71
N PRO A 496 2.13 16.35 -20.44
CA PRO A 496 3.09 15.38 -19.91
C PRO A 496 2.54 13.97 -19.88
N VAL A 497 1.24 13.79 -19.59
CA VAL A 497 0.58 12.48 -19.61
C VAL A 497 0.66 11.86 -21.00
N ILE A 498 0.27 12.61 -22.03
CA ILE A 498 0.28 12.11 -23.43
C ILE A 498 1.70 11.78 -23.89
N VAL A 499 2.67 12.64 -23.58
CA VAL A 499 4.05 12.53 -24.10
C VAL A 499 4.87 11.50 -23.33
N ASP A 500 4.73 11.44 -22.01
CA ASP A 500 5.62 10.67 -21.14
C ASP A 500 4.93 9.43 -20.55
N ASP A 501 3.68 9.56 -20.03
CA ASP A 501 3.00 8.48 -19.32
C ASP A 501 2.37 7.46 -20.27
N ILE A 502 1.63 7.88 -21.29
CA ILE A 502 0.95 6.97 -22.20
C ILE A 502 1.91 5.97 -22.87
N PRO A 503 3.09 6.36 -23.38
CA PRO A 503 4.06 5.40 -23.90
C PRO A 503 4.52 4.38 -22.83
N LEU A 504 4.75 4.80 -21.60
CA LEU A 504 5.12 3.92 -20.49
C LEU A 504 3.96 2.99 -20.12
N TRP A 505 2.73 3.50 -20.00
CA TRP A 505 1.56 2.71 -19.66
C TRP A 505 1.24 1.64 -20.72
N ARG A 506 1.45 1.95 -22.02
CA ARG A 506 1.38 0.93 -23.09
C ARG A 506 2.41 -0.16 -22.92
N ARG A 507 3.67 0.18 -22.60
CA ARG A 507 4.73 -0.80 -22.30
C ARG A 507 4.41 -1.65 -21.06
N LEU A 508 3.69 -1.10 -20.09
CA LEU A 508 3.23 -1.79 -18.90
C LEU A 508 1.94 -2.59 -19.12
N GLY A 509 1.39 -2.63 -20.33
CA GLY A 509 0.22 -3.40 -20.71
C GLY A 509 -1.12 -2.86 -20.16
N MET A 510 -1.13 -1.60 -19.73
CA MET A 510 -2.31 -1.00 -19.07
C MET A 510 -3.40 -0.57 -20.07
N LEU A 511 -3.05 -0.39 -21.36
CA LEU A 511 -3.90 0.12 -22.47
C LEU A 511 -4.00 -0.88 -23.59
#